data_24987e1602768e6891c026742d317508
#
_entry.id   24987e1602768e6891c026742d317508
#
_cell.length_a   1.000
_cell.length_b   1.000
_cell.length_c   1.000
_cell.angle_alpha   90.00
_cell.angle_beta   90.00
_cell.angle_gamma   90.00
#
_symmetry.space_group_name_H-M   'P 1'
#
loop_
_entity.id
_entity.type
_entity.pdbx_description
1 polymer ?
#
loop_
_entity_poly.entity_id
_entity_poly.type
_entity_poly.pdbx_seq_one_letter_code
_entity_poly.pdbx_strand_id
1 'polypeptide(L)'
;MSTSDPHPAIELVGVHKDYLSHGEAVTAVRPMDLAIAQGEFFSLLGPSGCGKTTTMRMIAGFEEPTGGTVFLDGRDVTGIAPNKRDVNMVFQSYALFPHMSTYQNVAFGLERRKVDKAEISRRVGEIIDIVSLTGMEKRSPREMSGGQQQRVALARALVNRPRALLLDEPLGALDLKLRMQMQVELKRIQREVGITFVYVTHDQGEALTMSDRIAVMDAGRIEQLGTPREIYEKPATRFVAGFIGTSNLLEGTVESMDGELAVLSYGPGERVLAPVQGTVATGDTIEVSVRPEKIDLHLNSATATGDCVISGIVTEVVYHGTSTNYTVKTAACPDVVIFDQNASSAEDLAGRGDTVFLTWSSQHSYPIGV
;
A
#
# COMPACT_ATOMS: atom_id res chain seq x y z
N MET A 1 -15.85 -25.46 -25.57
CA MET A 1 -14.50 -24.92 -25.32
C MET A 1 -14.51 -24.42 -23.88
N SER A 2 -13.87 -25.12 -22.97
CA SER A 2 -13.77 -24.72 -21.57
C SER A 2 -12.85 -23.51 -21.51
N THR A 3 -13.38 -22.34 -21.20
CA THR A 3 -12.58 -21.18 -20.81
C THR A 3 -12.05 -21.47 -19.42
N SER A 4 -10.87 -22.11 -19.34
CA SER A 4 -10.12 -22.10 -18.09
C SER A 4 -9.83 -20.64 -17.75
N ASP A 5 -10.23 -20.18 -16.56
CA ASP A 5 -9.82 -18.88 -16.05
C ASP A 5 -8.29 -18.77 -16.19
N PRO A 6 -7.78 -17.62 -16.66
CA PRO A 6 -6.35 -17.47 -16.84
C PRO A 6 -5.65 -17.64 -15.50
N HIS A 7 -4.58 -18.45 -15.48
CA HIS A 7 -3.76 -18.64 -14.28
C HIS A 7 -3.27 -17.28 -13.75
N PRO A 8 -3.16 -17.10 -12.41
CA PRO A 8 -2.51 -15.94 -11.84
C PRO A 8 -1.09 -15.75 -12.44
N ALA A 9 -0.64 -14.52 -12.55
CA ALA A 9 0.74 -14.26 -12.97
C ALA A 9 1.73 -14.83 -11.96
N ILE A 10 1.40 -14.71 -10.68
CA ILE A 10 2.17 -15.23 -9.54
C ILE A 10 1.20 -15.86 -8.56
N GLU A 11 1.53 -17.07 -8.09
CA GLU A 11 0.77 -17.75 -7.04
C GLU A 11 1.74 -18.34 -6.02
N LEU A 12 1.47 -18.09 -4.75
CA LEU A 12 2.17 -18.65 -3.60
C LEU A 12 1.20 -19.58 -2.89
N VAL A 13 1.60 -20.81 -2.63
CA VAL A 13 0.78 -21.83 -1.93
C VAL A 13 1.55 -22.32 -0.72
N GLY A 14 1.09 -21.96 0.48
CA GLY A 14 1.70 -22.34 1.76
C GLY A 14 3.16 -21.85 1.91
N VAL A 15 3.57 -20.81 1.17
CA VAL A 15 4.97 -20.37 1.14
C VAL A 15 5.36 -19.77 2.48
N HIS A 16 6.48 -20.24 3.02
CA HIS A 16 7.06 -19.71 4.26
C HIS A 16 8.58 -19.71 4.23
N LYS A 17 9.19 -18.89 5.11
CA LYS A 17 10.64 -18.77 5.24
C LYS A 17 11.08 -18.67 6.68
N ASP A 18 11.91 -19.61 7.08
CA ASP A 18 12.64 -19.60 8.35
C ASP A 18 14.13 -19.43 8.08
N TYR A 19 14.78 -18.59 8.86
CA TYR A 19 16.23 -18.42 8.89
C TYR A 19 16.78 -19.02 10.17
N LEU A 20 17.93 -19.67 10.09
CA LEU A 20 18.68 -20.11 11.26
C LEU A 20 19.60 -18.97 11.73
N SER A 21 19.34 -18.44 12.90
CA SER A 21 20.18 -17.43 13.55
C SER A 21 20.66 -17.94 14.91
N HIS A 22 21.94 -18.07 15.09
CA HIS A 22 22.56 -18.57 16.34
C HIS A 22 22.00 -19.92 16.84
N GLY A 23 21.52 -20.77 15.90
CA GLY A 23 20.94 -22.08 16.23
C GLY A 23 19.44 -22.06 16.53
N GLU A 24 18.80 -20.90 16.52
CA GLU A 24 17.36 -20.73 16.65
C GLU A 24 16.71 -20.42 15.29
N ALA A 25 15.53 -20.97 15.05
CA ALA A 25 14.76 -20.67 13.86
C ALA A 25 14.00 -19.33 14.04
N VAL A 26 14.27 -18.37 13.14
CA VAL A 26 13.55 -17.09 13.09
C VAL A 26 12.65 -17.10 11.85
N THR A 27 11.35 -17.10 12.06
CA THR A 27 10.35 -17.05 10.97
C THR A 27 10.27 -15.65 10.41
N ALA A 28 10.75 -15.47 9.18
CA ALA A 28 10.67 -14.21 8.45
C ALA A 28 9.36 -14.07 7.67
N VAL A 29 8.83 -15.19 7.17
CA VAL A 29 7.55 -15.25 6.46
C VAL A 29 6.82 -16.49 6.96
N ARG A 30 5.63 -16.32 7.52
CA ARG A 30 4.75 -17.40 7.97
C ARG A 30 4.05 -18.04 6.76
N PRO A 31 3.56 -19.28 6.86
CA PRO A 31 2.83 -19.91 5.78
C PRO A 31 1.73 -18.99 5.25
N MET A 32 1.77 -18.68 3.95
CA MET A 32 0.78 -17.84 3.31
C MET A 32 0.41 -18.33 1.92
N ASP A 33 -0.83 -18.04 1.54
CA ASP A 33 -1.35 -18.18 0.19
C ASP A 33 -1.56 -16.78 -0.41
N LEU A 34 -1.14 -16.56 -1.66
CA LEU A 34 -1.29 -15.30 -2.35
C LEU A 34 -1.39 -15.53 -3.85
N ALA A 35 -2.41 -14.96 -4.49
CA ALA A 35 -2.55 -14.94 -5.94
C ALA A 35 -2.53 -13.49 -6.45
N ILE A 36 -1.67 -13.22 -7.44
CA ILE A 36 -1.53 -11.93 -8.12
C ILE A 36 -1.94 -12.11 -9.57
N ALA A 37 -2.90 -11.30 -10.03
CA ALA A 37 -3.49 -11.45 -11.34
C ALA A 37 -2.55 -10.98 -12.47
N GLN A 38 -2.86 -11.41 -13.70
CA GLN A 38 -2.15 -10.94 -14.91
C GLN A 38 -2.41 -9.44 -15.11
N GLY A 39 -1.34 -8.68 -15.37
CA GLY A 39 -1.41 -7.23 -15.62
C GLY A 39 -1.76 -6.39 -14.39
N GLU A 40 -1.78 -6.95 -13.20
CA GLU A 40 -2.07 -6.25 -11.95
C GLU A 40 -0.87 -5.43 -11.48
N PHE A 41 -1.12 -4.24 -10.92
CA PHE A 41 -0.17 -3.51 -10.09
C PHE A 41 -0.42 -3.88 -8.64
N PHE A 42 0.37 -4.77 -8.11
CA PHE A 42 0.22 -5.34 -6.77
C PHE A 42 1.28 -4.81 -5.81
N SER A 43 0.88 -4.37 -4.60
CA SER A 43 1.83 -3.91 -3.59
C SER A 43 1.89 -4.82 -2.35
N LEU A 44 3.12 -5.06 -1.89
CA LEU A 44 3.42 -5.57 -0.56
C LEU A 44 3.78 -4.37 0.32
N LEU A 45 2.95 -4.05 1.29
CA LEU A 45 3.07 -2.89 2.18
C LEU A 45 3.21 -3.34 3.63
N GLY A 46 4.03 -2.66 4.43
CA GLY A 46 4.17 -2.96 5.85
C GLY A 46 5.44 -2.36 6.46
N PRO A 47 5.64 -2.46 7.77
CA PRO A 47 6.83 -1.95 8.44
C PRO A 47 8.10 -2.69 8.02
N SER A 48 9.26 -2.14 8.37
CA SER A 48 10.55 -2.79 8.12
C SER A 48 10.61 -4.13 8.87
N GLY A 49 11.15 -5.17 8.20
CA GLY A 49 11.31 -6.49 8.79
C GLY A 49 10.06 -7.39 8.78
N CYS A 50 8.91 -6.94 8.26
CA CYS A 50 7.70 -7.77 8.22
C CYS A 50 7.66 -8.85 7.11
N GLY A 51 8.73 -9.04 6.32
CA GLY A 51 8.84 -10.15 5.37
C GLY A 51 8.63 -9.79 3.89
N LYS A 52 8.31 -8.53 3.52
CA LYS A 52 8.03 -8.08 2.13
C LYS A 52 9.15 -8.44 1.14
N THR A 53 10.36 -7.95 1.41
CA THR A 53 11.54 -8.19 0.56
C THR A 53 11.89 -9.68 0.50
N THR A 54 11.72 -10.43 1.60
CA THR A 54 11.92 -11.88 1.62
C THR A 54 10.91 -12.57 0.70
N THR A 55 9.62 -12.22 0.79
CA THR A 55 8.57 -12.74 -0.08
C THR A 55 8.88 -12.46 -1.55
N MET A 56 9.25 -11.23 -1.88
CA MET A 56 9.61 -10.86 -3.25
C MET A 56 10.87 -11.61 -3.74
N ARG A 57 11.88 -11.82 -2.89
CA ARG A 57 13.08 -12.59 -3.24
C ARG A 57 12.76 -14.06 -3.46
N MET A 58 11.79 -14.62 -2.73
CA MET A 58 11.30 -15.99 -3.00
C MET A 58 10.61 -16.09 -4.36
N ILE A 59 9.81 -15.09 -4.75
CA ILE A 59 9.20 -15.01 -6.10
C ILE A 59 10.29 -14.91 -7.17
N ALA A 60 11.30 -14.06 -6.94
CA ALA A 60 12.42 -13.86 -7.88
C ALA A 60 13.40 -15.06 -7.96
N GLY A 61 13.38 -15.96 -6.95
CA GLY A 61 14.31 -17.09 -6.84
C GLY A 61 15.68 -16.74 -6.27
N PHE A 62 15.85 -15.56 -5.68
CA PHE A 62 17.05 -15.18 -4.92
C PHE A 62 17.06 -15.78 -3.52
N GLU A 63 15.88 -16.19 -3.04
CA GLU A 63 15.71 -16.86 -1.77
C GLU A 63 14.85 -18.11 -1.99
N GLU A 64 15.26 -19.25 -1.44
CA GLU A 64 14.48 -20.48 -1.51
C GLU A 64 13.53 -20.51 -0.31
N PRO A 65 12.21 -20.79 -0.50
CA PRO A 65 11.29 -20.96 0.59
C PRO A 65 11.68 -22.18 1.44
N THR A 66 11.42 -22.11 2.75
CA THR A 66 11.60 -23.28 3.64
C THR A 66 10.54 -24.35 3.35
N GLY A 67 9.36 -23.93 2.88
CA GLY A 67 8.30 -24.81 2.41
C GLY A 67 7.25 -24.04 1.61
N GLY A 68 6.31 -24.77 1.04
CA GLY A 68 5.32 -24.26 0.10
C GLY A 68 5.84 -24.22 -1.32
N THR A 69 5.01 -23.70 -2.24
CA THR A 69 5.30 -23.72 -3.69
C THR A 69 5.06 -22.35 -4.29
N VAL A 70 5.98 -21.91 -5.17
CA VAL A 70 5.89 -20.66 -5.95
C VAL A 70 5.56 -21.01 -7.40
N PHE A 71 4.46 -20.47 -7.92
CA PHE A 71 4.07 -20.63 -9.32
C PHE A 71 4.19 -19.30 -10.06
N LEU A 72 4.67 -19.37 -11.30
CA LEU A 72 4.63 -18.28 -12.28
C LEU A 72 3.86 -18.74 -13.50
N ASP A 73 2.75 -18.07 -13.83
CA ASP A 73 1.87 -18.40 -14.95
C ASP A 73 1.47 -19.92 -14.92
N GLY A 74 1.10 -20.42 -13.73
CA GLY A 74 0.72 -21.80 -13.47
C GLY A 74 1.85 -22.83 -13.47
N ARG A 75 3.12 -22.42 -13.59
CA ARG A 75 4.29 -23.31 -13.56
C ARG A 75 5.00 -23.22 -12.22
N ASP A 76 5.26 -24.36 -11.59
CA ASP A 76 6.10 -24.43 -10.40
C ASP A 76 7.54 -23.98 -10.72
N VAL A 77 8.01 -22.95 -9.99
CA VAL A 77 9.36 -22.39 -10.13
C VAL A 77 10.15 -22.44 -8.82
N THR A 78 9.68 -23.15 -7.81
CA THR A 78 10.21 -23.14 -6.43
C THR A 78 11.73 -23.35 -6.39
N GLY A 79 12.26 -24.43 -7.00
CA GLY A 79 13.69 -24.73 -7.06
C GLY A 79 14.41 -24.14 -8.28
N ILE A 80 13.77 -23.26 -9.08
CA ILE A 80 14.36 -22.71 -10.30
C ILE A 80 15.20 -21.47 -9.98
N ALA A 81 16.44 -21.46 -10.46
CA ALA A 81 17.36 -20.33 -10.28
C ALA A 81 16.82 -19.01 -10.89
N PRO A 82 17.15 -17.83 -10.34
CA PRO A 82 16.61 -16.52 -10.75
C PRO A 82 16.72 -16.24 -12.24
N ASN A 83 17.86 -16.57 -12.86
CA ASN A 83 18.13 -16.33 -14.28
C ASN A 83 17.30 -17.19 -15.25
N LYS A 84 16.57 -18.18 -14.73
CA LYS A 84 15.70 -19.07 -15.50
C LYS A 84 14.21 -18.81 -15.24
N ARG A 85 13.87 -17.88 -14.31
CA ARG A 85 12.50 -17.44 -14.09
C ARG A 85 12.14 -16.31 -15.04
N ASP A 86 10.90 -16.29 -15.49
CA ASP A 86 10.39 -15.24 -16.40
C ASP A 86 9.93 -14.01 -15.63
N VAL A 87 10.75 -13.54 -14.69
CA VAL A 87 10.58 -12.31 -13.93
C VAL A 87 11.84 -11.50 -13.94
N ASN A 88 11.72 -10.18 -13.85
CA ASN A 88 12.86 -9.29 -13.66
C ASN A 88 12.67 -8.49 -12.36
N MET A 89 13.78 -8.13 -11.72
CA MET A 89 13.79 -7.37 -10.48
C MET A 89 14.58 -6.08 -10.65
N VAL A 90 14.00 -4.99 -10.14
CA VAL A 90 14.68 -3.70 -9.95
C VAL A 90 14.94 -3.52 -8.47
N PHE A 91 16.20 -3.42 -8.10
CA PHE A 91 16.64 -3.22 -6.73
C PHE A 91 16.58 -1.73 -6.33
N GLN A 92 16.53 -1.45 -5.05
CA GLN A 92 16.54 -0.10 -4.48
C GLN A 92 17.71 0.76 -4.98
N SER A 93 18.89 0.17 -5.18
CA SER A 93 20.08 0.84 -5.70
C SER A 93 20.15 0.97 -7.23
N TYR A 94 19.06 0.55 -7.95
CA TYR A 94 18.97 0.44 -9.40
C TYR A 94 19.97 -0.50 -10.05
N ALA A 95 21.12 -0.77 -9.44
CA ALA A 95 22.20 -1.65 -9.89
C ALA A 95 22.59 -1.42 -11.38
N LEU A 96 22.67 -0.17 -11.82
CA LEU A 96 23.08 0.19 -13.17
C LEU A 96 24.58 -0.07 -13.35
N PHE A 97 24.98 -0.43 -14.58
CA PHE A 97 26.39 -0.54 -14.95
C PHE A 97 26.95 0.86 -15.21
N PRO A 98 27.81 1.41 -14.31
CA PRO A 98 28.20 2.83 -14.36
C PRO A 98 29.14 3.17 -15.50
N HIS A 99 29.76 2.16 -16.13
CA HIS A 99 30.69 2.26 -17.26
C HIS A 99 30.00 2.08 -18.62
N MET A 100 28.70 1.78 -18.62
CA MET A 100 27.87 1.60 -19.81
C MET A 100 26.98 2.80 -20.04
N SER A 101 26.69 3.11 -21.31
CA SER A 101 25.68 4.09 -21.68
C SER A 101 24.26 3.61 -21.33
N THR A 102 23.26 4.49 -21.41
CA THR A 102 21.84 4.15 -21.27
C THR A 102 21.45 3.03 -22.23
N TYR A 103 21.78 3.18 -23.51
CA TYR A 103 21.54 2.16 -24.53
C TYR A 103 22.15 0.80 -24.16
N GLN A 104 23.43 0.79 -23.76
CA GLN A 104 24.13 -0.45 -23.39
C GLN A 104 23.54 -1.09 -22.12
N ASN A 105 23.15 -0.29 -21.11
CA ASN A 105 22.46 -0.81 -19.94
C ASN A 105 21.15 -1.52 -20.32
N VAL A 106 20.35 -0.91 -21.19
CA VAL A 106 19.07 -1.47 -21.63
C VAL A 106 19.28 -2.70 -22.53
N ALA A 107 20.21 -2.63 -23.48
CA ALA A 107 20.49 -3.72 -24.43
C ALA A 107 21.09 -4.97 -23.77
N PHE A 108 21.74 -4.83 -22.60
CA PHE A 108 22.56 -5.86 -21.97
C PHE A 108 21.89 -7.24 -21.88
N GLY A 109 20.62 -7.28 -21.43
CA GLY A 109 19.89 -8.54 -21.29
C GLY A 109 19.64 -9.25 -22.62
N LEU A 110 19.33 -8.49 -23.67
CA LEU A 110 19.10 -9.01 -25.03
C LEU A 110 20.39 -9.51 -25.66
N GLU A 111 21.51 -8.79 -25.48
CA GLU A 111 22.84 -9.19 -25.95
C GLU A 111 23.27 -10.51 -25.31
N ARG A 112 23.07 -10.68 -24.00
CA ARG A 112 23.35 -11.93 -23.28
C ARG A 112 22.53 -13.11 -23.79
N ARG A 113 21.30 -12.85 -24.25
CA ARG A 113 20.43 -13.85 -24.88
C ARG A 113 20.75 -14.07 -26.38
N LYS A 114 21.76 -13.37 -26.93
CA LYS A 114 22.17 -13.44 -28.33
C LYS A 114 21.05 -13.11 -29.31
N VAL A 115 20.21 -12.15 -28.97
CA VAL A 115 19.14 -11.62 -29.84
C VAL A 115 19.82 -10.89 -31.03
N ASP A 116 19.17 -10.90 -32.21
CA ASP A 116 19.68 -10.21 -33.39
C ASP A 116 19.82 -8.70 -33.17
N LYS A 117 20.86 -8.08 -33.76
CA LYS A 117 21.18 -6.66 -33.56
C LYS A 117 20.07 -5.72 -34.00
N ALA A 118 19.38 -6.04 -35.10
CA ALA A 118 18.29 -5.22 -35.61
C ALA A 118 17.08 -5.25 -34.60
N GLU A 119 16.77 -6.43 -34.05
CA GLU A 119 15.75 -6.61 -33.04
C GLU A 119 16.12 -5.94 -31.71
N ILE A 120 17.40 -6.00 -31.29
CA ILE A 120 17.89 -5.25 -30.13
C ILE A 120 17.64 -3.75 -30.33
N SER A 121 18.07 -3.20 -31.47
CA SER A 121 17.90 -1.78 -31.76
C SER A 121 16.45 -1.35 -31.73
N ARG A 122 15.55 -2.16 -32.29
CA ARG A 122 14.12 -1.91 -32.31
C ARG A 122 13.54 -1.91 -30.88
N ARG A 123 13.77 -2.98 -30.09
CA ARG A 123 13.22 -3.09 -28.73
C ARG A 123 13.77 -2.03 -27.78
N VAL A 124 15.08 -1.76 -27.86
CA VAL A 124 15.71 -0.71 -27.04
C VAL A 124 15.14 0.65 -27.38
N GLY A 125 14.92 0.97 -28.67
CA GLY A 125 14.28 2.22 -29.07
C GLY A 125 12.86 2.34 -28.51
N GLU A 126 12.03 1.31 -28.70
CA GLU A 126 10.66 1.28 -28.18
C GLU A 126 10.60 1.51 -26.66
N ILE A 127 11.44 0.81 -25.89
CA ILE A 127 11.37 0.93 -24.42
C ILE A 127 11.95 2.25 -23.92
N ILE A 128 12.96 2.82 -24.59
CA ILE A 128 13.51 4.15 -24.29
C ILE A 128 12.44 5.23 -24.47
N ASP A 129 11.61 5.13 -25.52
CA ASP A 129 10.49 6.04 -25.76
C ASP A 129 9.42 5.87 -24.67
N ILE A 130 9.04 4.65 -24.32
CA ILE A 130 8.05 4.36 -23.25
C ILE A 130 8.48 4.97 -21.92
N VAL A 131 9.76 4.87 -21.53
CA VAL A 131 10.26 5.44 -20.28
C VAL A 131 10.69 6.92 -20.39
N SER A 132 10.42 7.58 -21.52
CA SER A 132 10.72 9.00 -21.76
C SER A 132 12.23 9.34 -21.61
N LEU A 133 13.10 8.53 -22.20
CA LEU A 133 14.56 8.73 -22.22
C LEU A 133 15.13 8.99 -23.62
N THR A 134 14.29 9.29 -24.60
CA THR A 134 14.67 9.61 -25.98
C THR A 134 15.68 10.76 -26.00
N GLY A 135 16.79 10.59 -26.74
CA GLY A 135 17.90 11.55 -26.80
C GLY A 135 18.95 11.40 -25.66
N MET A 136 18.75 10.44 -24.75
CA MET A 136 19.68 10.17 -23.63
C MET A 136 20.44 8.84 -23.79
N GLU A 137 20.36 8.18 -24.95
CA GLU A 137 20.89 6.83 -25.21
C GLU A 137 22.39 6.72 -24.97
N LYS A 138 23.13 7.81 -25.25
CA LYS A 138 24.59 7.87 -25.12
C LYS A 138 25.09 8.26 -23.73
N ARG A 139 24.22 8.79 -22.86
CA ARG A 139 24.58 9.22 -21.51
C ARG A 139 24.91 8.03 -20.62
N SER A 140 25.89 8.19 -19.75
CA SER A 140 26.19 7.24 -18.67
C SER A 140 25.31 7.52 -17.44
N PRO A 141 25.08 6.55 -16.52
CA PRO A 141 24.33 6.77 -15.29
C PRO A 141 24.86 7.94 -14.44
N ARG A 142 26.15 8.20 -14.44
CA ARG A 142 26.78 9.30 -13.68
C ARG A 142 26.35 10.69 -14.15
N GLU A 143 25.88 10.80 -15.39
CA GLU A 143 25.44 12.07 -16.03
C GLU A 143 23.92 12.26 -15.90
N MET A 144 23.23 11.42 -15.11
CA MET A 144 21.78 11.36 -15.02
C MET A 144 21.29 11.63 -13.60
N SER A 145 20.11 12.27 -13.47
CA SER A 145 19.43 12.41 -12.20
C SER A 145 18.93 11.06 -11.66
N GLY A 146 18.62 10.98 -10.37
CA GLY A 146 18.10 9.76 -9.75
C GLY A 146 16.85 9.19 -10.45
N GLY A 147 15.89 10.05 -10.82
CA GLY A 147 14.71 9.63 -11.56
C GLY A 147 15.02 9.15 -12.98
N GLN A 148 16.03 9.73 -13.66
CA GLN A 148 16.50 9.24 -14.96
C GLN A 148 17.19 7.88 -14.81
N GLN A 149 18.02 7.69 -13.79
CA GLN A 149 18.66 6.40 -13.50
C GLN A 149 17.61 5.31 -13.22
N GLN A 150 16.58 5.62 -12.47
CA GLN A 150 15.46 4.72 -12.23
C GLN A 150 14.77 4.29 -13.53
N ARG A 151 14.48 5.24 -14.43
CA ARG A 151 13.90 4.95 -15.75
C ARG A 151 14.80 4.05 -16.59
N VAL A 152 16.12 4.21 -16.51
CA VAL A 152 17.07 3.29 -17.17
C VAL A 152 16.98 1.89 -16.58
N ALA A 153 16.89 1.75 -15.26
CA ALA A 153 16.74 0.46 -14.60
C ALA A 153 15.42 -0.24 -14.99
N LEU A 154 14.32 0.54 -15.05
CA LEU A 154 13.03 0.05 -15.54
C LEU A 154 13.11 -0.40 -16.99
N ALA A 155 13.69 0.42 -17.89
CA ALA A 155 13.88 0.08 -19.30
C ALA A 155 14.69 -1.21 -19.46
N ARG A 156 15.80 -1.37 -18.71
CA ARG A 156 16.63 -2.57 -18.70
C ARG A 156 15.84 -3.82 -18.26
N ALA A 157 14.95 -3.67 -17.31
CA ALA A 157 14.13 -4.78 -16.84
C ALA A 157 13.00 -5.11 -17.82
N LEU A 158 12.35 -4.10 -18.40
CA LEU A 158 11.18 -4.25 -19.28
C LEU A 158 11.53 -4.73 -20.69
N VAL A 159 12.73 -4.38 -21.24
CA VAL A 159 13.14 -4.74 -22.60
C VAL A 159 13.12 -6.25 -22.87
N ASN A 160 13.30 -7.04 -21.81
CA ASN A 160 13.24 -8.51 -21.86
C ASN A 160 11.81 -9.07 -21.95
N ARG A 161 10.77 -8.22 -21.78
CA ARG A 161 9.35 -8.58 -21.76
C ARG A 161 9.06 -9.70 -20.76
N PRO A 162 9.39 -9.52 -19.47
CA PRO A 162 9.11 -10.53 -18.44
C PRO A 162 7.60 -10.66 -18.20
N ARG A 163 7.16 -11.78 -17.61
CA ARG A 163 5.77 -11.96 -17.15
C ARG A 163 5.42 -11.05 -15.99
N ALA A 164 6.38 -10.82 -15.10
CA ALA A 164 6.22 -9.88 -14.01
C ALA A 164 7.49 -9.07 -13.75
N LEU A 165 7.31 -7.82 -13.33
CA LEU A 165 8.35 -6.93 -12.87
C LEU A 165 8.24 -6.76 -11.36
N LEU A 166 9.33 -7.05 -10.65
CA LEU A 166 9.45 -6.95 -9.20
C LEU A 166 10.23 -5.69 -8.84
N LEU A 167 9.68 -4.82 -8.01
CA LEU A 167 10.24 -3.51 -7.66
C LEU A 167 10.46 -3.42 -6.16
N ASP A 168 11.73 -3.40 -5.70
CA ASP A 168 12.10 -3.35 -4.29
C ASP A 168 12.41 -1.92 -3.86
N GLU A 169 11.45 -1.24 -3.24
CA GLU A 169 11.54 0.15 -2.77
C GLU A 169 12.16 1.12 -3.80
N PRO A 170 11.71 1.11 -5.07
CA PRO A 170 12.42 1.81 -6.14
C PRO A 170 12.36 3.35 -6.03
N LEU A 171 11.47 3.90 -5.20
CA LEU A 171 11.30 5.33 -5.01
C LEU A 171 11.97 5.87 -3.72
N GLY A 172 12.50 4.97 -2.87
CA GLY A 172 12.98 5.34 -1.53
C GLY A 172 14.13 6.35 -1.51
N ALA A 173 14.93 6.42 -2.57
CA ALA A 173 16.07 7.35 -2.67
C ALA A 173 15.72 8.73 -3.29
N LEU A 174 14.45 8.97 -3.68
CA LEU A 174 14.01 10.20 -4.35
C LEU A 174 13.42 11.20 -3.35
N ASP A 175 13.60 12.51 -3.65
CA ASP A 175 12.90 13.58 -2.95
C ASP A 175 11.37 13.50 -3.19
N LEU A 176 10.59 14.15 -2.33
CA LEU A 176 9.13 14.06 -2.34
C LEU A 176 8.51 14.45 -3.70
N LYS A 177 8.96 15.54 -4.30
CA LYS A 177 8.41 16.04 -5.57
C LYS A 177 8.67 15.06 -6.71
N LEU A 178 9.90 14.57 -6.81
CA LEU A 178 10.30 13.60 -7.83
C LEU A 178 9.62 12.26 -7.60
N ARG A 179 9.45 11.85 -6.35
CA ARG A 179 8.72 10.62 -5.96
C ARG A 179 7.28 10.67 -6.45
N MET A 180 6.54 11.75 -6.20
CA MET A 180 5.16 11.91 -6.68
C MET A 180 5.06 11.86 -8.22
N GLN A 181 6.00 12.48 -8.93
CA GLN A 181 6.05 12.39 -10.40
C GLN A 181 6.32 10.97 -10.88
N MET A 182 7.23 10.25 -10.21
CA MET A 182 7.58 8.89 -10.58
C MET A 182 6.47 7.87 -10.28
N GLN A 183 5.63 8.09 -9.26
CA GLN A 183 4.44 7.26 -9.02
C GLN A 183 3.50 7.28 -10.22
N VAL A 184 3.15 8.48 -10.71
CA VAL A 184 2.30 8.65 -11.89
C VAL A 184 2.92 7.99 -13.11
N GLU A 185 4.22 8.17 -13.30
CA GLU A 185 4.97 7.61 -14.43
C GLU A 185 5.03 6.08 -14.38
N LEU A 186 5.27 5.48 -13.21
CA LEU A 186 5.28 4.02 -13.04
C LEU A 186 3.92 3.40 -13.38
N LYS A 187 2.81 4.00 -12.93
CA LYS A 187 1.47 3.51 -13.26
C LYS A 187 1.17 3.67 -14.75
N ARG A 188 1.62 4.77 -15.38
CA ARG A 188 1.54 4.96 -16.83
C ARG A 188 2.29 3.87 -17.59
N ILE A 189 3.56 3.65 -17.24
CA ILE A 189 4.41 2.63 -17.88
C ILE A 189 3.79 1.24 -17.73
N GLN A 190 3.32 0.89 -16.53
CA GLN A 190 2.68 -0.41 -16.28
C GLN A 190 1.46 -0.64 -17.19
N ARG A 191 0.59 0.38 -17.33
CA ARG A 191 -0.59 0.31 -18.22
C ARG A 191 -0.21 0.16 -19.68
N GLU A 192 0.83 0.88 -20.12
CA GLU A 192 1.30 0.87 -21.51
C GLU A 192 1.96 -0.47 -21.89
N VAL A 193 2.74 -1.04 -20.97
CA VAL A 193 3.42 -2.33 -21.19
C VAL A 193 2.47 -3.51 -20.96
N GLY A 194 1.48 -3.39 -20.08
CA GLY A 194 0.45 -4.40 -19.81
C GLY A 194 0.93 -5.63 -19.05
N ILE A 195 2.07 -5.57 -18.33
CA ILE A 195 2.58 -6.69 -17.52
C ILE A 195 2.27 -6.52 -16.05
N THR A 196 2.37 -7.59 -15.27
CA THR A 196 2.20 -7.58 -13.82
C THR A 196 3.36 -6.87 -13.12
N PHE A 197 3.05 -5.93 -12.21
CA PHE A 197 4.04 -5.30 -11.32
C PHE A 197 3.82 -5.76 -9.89
N VAL A 198 4.88 -6.19 -9.23
CA VAL A 198 4.91 -6.42 -7.78
C VAL A 198 5.80 -5.37 -7.14
N TYR A 199 5.24 -4.55 -6.30
CA TYR A 199 5.87 -3.38 -5.73
C TYR A 199 6.02 -3.53 -4.22
N VAL A 200 7.22 -3.46 -3.70
CA VAL A 200 7.49 -3.45 -2.26
C VAL A 200 7.73 -2.03 -1.80
N THR A 201 7.02 -1.63 -0.77
CA THR A 201 7.19 -0.31 -0.14
C THR A 201 6.84 -0.34 1.35
N HIS A 202 7.32 0.64 2.08
CA HIS A 202 6.85 0.98 3.43
C HIS A 202 6.06 2.31 3.42
N ASP A 203 5.97 2.99 2.26
CA ASP A 203 5.21 4.24 2.07
C ASP A 203 3.77 3.92 1.68
N GLN A 204 2.84 4.32 2.55
CA GLN A 204 1.40 4.09 2.37
C GLN A 204 0.85 4.87 1.18
N GLY A 205 1.35 6.11 0.98
CA GLY A 205 0.92 6.97 -0.13
C GLY A 205 1.25 6.34 -1.49
N GLU A 206 2.42 5.70 -1.61
CA GLU A 206 2.81 4.97 -2.82
C GLU A 206 1.85 3.81 -3.09
N ALA A 207 1.61 2.96 -2.09
CA ALA A 207 0.74 1.80 -2.23
C ALA A 207 -0.70 2.20 -2.57
N LEU A 208 -1.27 3.17 -1.85
CA LEU A 208 -2.65 3.64 -2.07
C LEU A 208 -2.85 4.30 -3.44
N THR A 209 -1.81 4.99 -3.97
CA THR A 209 -1.92 5.74 -5.23
C THR A 209 -1.77 4.85 -6.47
N MET A 210 -0.89 3.84 -6.41
CA MET A 210 -0.50 3.10 -7.61
C MET A 210 -1.16 1.73 -7.73
N SER A 211 -1.56 1.08 -6.62
CA SER A 211 -1.91 -0.32 -6.63
C SER A 211 -3.34 -0.57 -7.08
N ASP A 212 -3.56 -1.71 -7.71
CA ASP A 212 -4.89 -2.27 -7.92
C ASP A 212 -5.32 -3.09 -6.69
N ARG A 213 -4.36 -3.81 -6.06
CA ARG A 213 -4.52 -4.47 -4.75
C ARG A 213 -3.26 -4.31 -3.91
N ILE A 214 -3.46 -4.33 -2.59
CA ILE A 214 -2.42 -4.19 -1.58
C ILE A 214 -2.52 -5.37 -0.60
N ALA A 215 -1.40 -6.04 -0.33
CA ALA A 215 -1.25 -6.90 0.83
C ALA A 215 -0.53 -6.13 1.94
N VAL A 216 -1.24 -5.84 3.02
CA VAL A 216 -0.65 -5.25 4.23
C VAL A 216 -0.05 -6.38 5.04
N MET A 217 1.26 -6.31 5.29
CA MET A 217 2.01 -7.35 6.00
C MET A 217 2.47 -6.86 7.37
N ASP A 218 2.35 -7.72 8.37
CA ASP A 218 2.97 -7.56 9.68
C ASP A 218 3.48 -8.90 10.21
N ALA A 219 4.60 -8.88 10.91
CA ALA A 219 5.19 -10.05 11.60
C ALA A 219 5.19 -11.34 10.73
N GLY A 220 5.51 -11.21 9.45
CA GLY A 220 5.64 -12.31 8.49
C GLY A 220 4.33 -12.84 7.91
N ARG A 221 3.18 -12.19 8.15
CA ARG A 221 1.87 -12.60 7.64
C ARG A 221 1.17 -11.45 6.90
N ILE A 222 0.20 -11.80 6.07
CA ILE A 222 -0.73 -10.83 5.47
C ILE A 222 -1.84 -10.55 6.49
N GLU A 223 -1.92 -9.32 6.97
CA GLU A 223 -2.98 -8.85 7.88
C GLU A 223 -4.28 -8.55 7.12
N GLN A 224 -4.15 -7.97 5.93
CA GLN A 224 -5.27 -7.70 5.04
C GLN A 224 -4.82 -7.65 3.59
N LEU A 225 -5.67 -8.15 2.70
CA LEU A 225 -5.53 -8.11 1.26
C LEU A 225 -6.79 -7.48 0.66
N GLY A 226 -6.64 -6.43 -0.14
CA GLY A 226 -7.79 -5.74 -0.75
C GLY A 226 -7.38 -4.62 -1.68
N THR A 227 -8.36 -3.92 -2.23
CA THR A 227 -8.15 -2.69 -3.00
C THR A 227 -7.67 -1.56 -2.07
N PRO A 228 -7.02 -0.51 -2.57
CA PRO A 228 -6.63 0.65 -1.77
C PRO A 228 -7.78 1.23 -0.93
N ARG A 229 -8.98 1.30 -1.51
CA ARG A 229 -10.16 1.81 -0.85
C ARG A 229 -10.62 0.90 0.30
N GLU A 230 -10.64 -0.41 0.10
CA GLU A 230 -11.01 -1.37 1.15
C GLU A 230 -10.03 -1.33 2.32
N ILE A 231 -8.72 -1.30 2.03
CA ILE A 231 -7.66 -1.20 3.04
C ILE A 231 -7.78 0.09 3.87
N TYR A 232 -8.12 1.21 3.24
CA TYR A 232 -8.25 2.50 3.91
C TYR A 232 -9.57 2.64 4.67
N GLU A 233 -10.71 2.36 4.00
CA GLU A 233 -12.04 2.60 4.57
C GLU A 233 -12.52 1.47 5.50
N LYS A 234 -12.05 0.22 5.29
CA LYS A 234 -12.51 -0.99 5.98
C LYS A 234 -11.35 -1.80 6.53
N PRO A 235 -10.58 -1.25 7.49
CA PRO A 235 -9.43 -1.97 8.05
C PRO A 235 -9.89 -3.20 8.83
N ALA A 236 -9.35 -4.39 8.47
CA ALA A 236 -9.75 -5.66 9.10
C ALA A 236 -9.22 -5.82 10.53
N THR A 237 -8.11 -5.15 10.86
CA THR A 237 -7.46 -5.25 12.17
C THR A 237 -7.08 -3.87 12.70
N ARG A 238 -6.92 -3.78 14.03
CA ARG A 238 -6.40 -2.58 14.70
C ARG A 238 -5.02 -2.16 14.13
N PHE A 239 -4.19 -3.15 13.77
CA PHE A 239 -2.91 -2.89 13.12
C PHE A 239 -3.10 -2.14 11.79
N VAL A 240 -3.97 -2.65 10.90
CA VAL A 240 -4.22 -2.01 9.60
C VAL A 240 -4.84 -0.62 9.79
N ALA A 241 -5.79 -0.46 10.70
CA ALA A 241 -6.41 0.84 11.00
C ALA A 241 -5.39 1.90 11.42
N GLY A 242 -4.45 1.54 12.28
CA GLY A 242 -3.40 2.45 12.78
C GLY A 242 -2.19 2.58 11.87
N PHE A 243 -1.90 1.55 11.03
CA PHE A 243 -0.78 1.58 10.11
C PHE A 243 -1.12 2.35 8.82
N ILE A 244 -2.37 2.30 8.33
CA ILE A 244 -2.80 2.97 7.10
C ILE A 244 -3.44 4.32 7.45
N GLY A 245 -2.68 5.40 7.32
CA GLY A 245 -3.13 6.74 7.67
C GLY A 245 -3.37 6.90 9.18
N THR A 246 -4.08 7.96 9.54
CA THR A 246 -4.56 8.17 10.91
C THR A 246 -5.97 7.59 11.04
N SER A 247 -6.28 6.98 12.17
CA SER A 247 -7.63 6.48 12.49
C SER A 247 -7.97 6.74 13.94
N ASN A 248 -9.18 7.20 14.19
CA ASN A 248 -9.74 7.28 15.53
C ASN A 248 -10.30 5.91 15.90
N LEU A 249 -9.82 5.33 16.99
CA LEU A 249 -10.29 4.06 17.53
C LEU A 249 -11.13 4.34 18.75
N LEU A 250 -12.44 4.13 18.62
CA LEU A 250 -13.44 4.39 19.67
C LEU A 250 -13.86 3.05 20.26
N GLU A 251 -13.47 2.79 21.49
CA GLU A 251 -13.88 1.57 22.22
C GLU A 251 -15.14 1.88 23.02
N GLY A 252 -16.13 1.00 22.94
CA GLY A 252 -17.39 1.18 23.69
C GLY A 252 -18.15 -0.11 23.86
N THR A 253 -19.04 -0.09 24.86
CA THR A 253 -19.98 -1.19 25.12
C THR A 253 -21.27 -0.96 24.35
N VAL A 254 -21.77 -2.00 23.69
CA VAL A 254 -23.01 -1.97 22.94
C VAL A 254 -24.16 -1.86 23.95
N GLU A 255 -24.86 -0.71 23.98
CA GLU A 255 -26.00 -0.45 24.83
C GLU A 255 -27.28 -1.08 24.27
N SER A 256 -27.45 -1.02 22.95
CA SER A 256 -28.60 -1.59 22.25
C SER A 256 -28.26 -1.85 20.77
N MET A 257 -29.14 -2.57 20.09
CA MET A 257 -29.10 -2.79 18.65
C MET A 257 -30.27 -2.05 17.98
N ASP A 258 -29.99 -1.32 16.92
CA ASP A 258 -30.97 -0.70 16.03
C ASP A 258 -30.84 -1.30 14.62
N GLY A 259 -31.57 -2.40 14.39
CA GLY A 259 -31.41 -3.23 13.20
C GLY A 259 -30.02 -3.86 13.12
N GLU A 260 -29.26 -3.50 12.09
CA GLU A 260 -27.86 -3.93 11.88
C GLU A 260 -26.84 -2.96 12.50
N LEU A 261 -27.29 -1.93 13.24
CA LEU A 261 -26.43 -0.94 13.88
C LEU A 261 -26.27 -1.24 15.36
N ALA A 262 -25.04 -1.39 15.82
CA ALA A 262 -24.70 -1.36 17.24
C ALA A 262 -24.70 0.10 17.73
N VAL A 263 -25.35 0.36 18.85
CA VAL A 263 -25.42 1.67 19.51
C VAL A 263 -24.45 1.68 20.68
N LEU A 264 -23.42 2.53 20.63
CA LEU A 264 -22.47 2.77 21.70
C LEU A 264 -22.81 4.12 22.34
N SER A 265 -22.96 4.16 23.65
CA SER A 265 -23.28 5.39 24.43
C SER A 265 -22.06 5.81 25.25
N TYR A 266 -21.76 7.11 25.26
CA TYR A 266 -20.67 7.71 26.03
C TYR A 266 -21.13 8.78 27.02
N GLY A 267 -22.42 9.09 27.01
CA GLY A 267 -23.03 10.08 27.90
C GLY A 267 -24.43 10.54 27.43
N PRO A 268 -25.09 11.42 28.18
CA PRO A 268 -26.40 11.94 27.80
C PRO A 268 -26.37 12.67 26.45
N GLY A 269 -27.06 12.13 25.46
CA GLY A 269 -27.12 12.69 24.10
C GLY A 269 -25.91 12.36 23.20
N GLU A 270 -24.94 11.59 23.68
CA GLU A 270 -23.80 11.13 22.94
C GLU A 270 -24.00 9.68 22.49
N ARG A 271 -23.82 9.43 21.21
CA ARG A 271 -23.94 8.09 20.62
C ARG A 271 -23.06 7.90 19.43
N VAL A 272 -22.57 6.68 19.27
CA VAL A 272 -21.89 6.20 18.08
C VAL A 272 -22.66 5.00 17.54
N LEU A 273 -23.06 5.07 16.28
CA LEU A 273 -23.70 3.99 15.55
C LEU A 273 -22.68 3.32 14.66
N ALA A 274 -22.57 1.99 14.72
CA ALA A 274 -21.64 1.21 13.91
C ALA A 274 -22.37 0.05 13.23
N PRO A 275 -22.32 -0.06 11.88
CA PRO A 275 -22.83 -1.22 11.15
C PRO A 275 -22.03 -2.47 11.53
N VAL A 276 -22.70 -3.49 12.08
CA VAL A 276 -22.04 -4.74 12.47
C VAL A 276 -22.51 -5.88 11.60
N GLN A 277 -21.53 -6.73 11.19
CA GLN A 277 -21.79 -7.96 10.45
C GLN A 277 -21.44 -9.11 11.38
N GLY A 278 -22.43 -9.89 11.81
CA GLY A 278 -22.22 -11.03 12.70
C GLY A 278 -23.05 -10.99 13.97
N THR A 279 -22.66 -11.78 14.98
CA THR A 279 -23.37 -11.90 16.26
C THR A 279 -22.78 -10.93 17.30
N VAL A 280 -23.06 -9.66 17.16
CA VAL A 280 -22.80 -8.66 18.22
C VAL A 280 -24.06 -8.50 19.05
N ALA A 281 -23.93 -8.55 20.37
CA ALA A 281 -25.06 -8.44 21.32
C ALA A 281 -24.89 -7.25 22.28
N THR A 282 -25.98 -6.83 22.85
CA THR A 282 -25.98 -5.86 23.97
C THR A 282 -25.09 -6.36 25.11
N GLY A 283 -24.17 -5.50 25.56
CA GLY A 283 -23.17 -5.81 26.57
C GLY A 283 -21.79 -6.18 26.02
N ASP A 284 -21.66 -6.46 24.70
CA ASP A 284 -20.36 -6.70 24.07
C ASP A 284 -19.56 -5.39 23.99
N THR A 285 -18.24 -5.51 24.11
CA THR A 285 -17.32 -4.40 23.86
C THR A 285 -16.79 -4.51 22.44
N ILE A 286 -16.98 -3.45 21.66
CA ILE A 286 -16.45 -3.37 20.28
C ILE A 286 -15.58 -2.14 20.12
N GLU A 287 -14.66 -2.20 19.16
CA GLU A 287 -13.83 -1.10 18.74
C GLU A 287 -14.26 -0.63 17.36
N VAL A 288 -14.45 0.68 17.19
CA VAL A 288 -14.89 1.31 15.94
C VAL A 288 -13.81 2.25 15.41
N SER A 289 -13.43 2.05 14.17
CA SER A 289 -12.50 2.92 13.44
C SER A 289 -13.29 4.02 12.73
N VAL A 290 -12.88 5.28 12.92
CA VAL A 290 -13.42 6.44 12.19
C VAL A 290 -12.26 7.28 11.66
N ARG A 291 -12.27 7.58 10.36
CA ARG A 291 -11.24 8.40 9.74
C ARG A 291 -11.38 9.88 10.12
N PRO A 292 -10.27 10.60 10.40
CA PRO A 292 -10.30 12.01 10.81
C PRO A 292 -11.06 12.94 9.88
N GLU A 293 -10.94 12.72 8.56
CA GLU A 293 -11.61 13.52 7.51
C GLU A 293 -13.10 13.21 7.33
N LYS A 294 -13.63 12.24 8.08
CA LYS A 294 -15.06 11.88 8.09
C LYS A 294 -15.82 12.50 9.26
N ILE A 295 -15.12 13.19 10.14
CA ILE A 295 -15.67 13.80 11.34
C ILE A 295 -15.80 15.30 11.11
N ASP A 296 -17.01 15.81 11.24
CA ASP A 296 -17.31 17.25 11.22
C ASP A 296 -17.22 17.81 12.63
N LEU A 297 -16.61 19.01 12.78
CA LEU A 297 -16.45 19.72 14.04
C LEU A 297 -17.41 20.90 14.11
N HIS A 298 -18.16 21.01 15.20
CA HIS A 298 -19.12 22.10 15.44
C HIS A 298 -18.85 22.77 16.79
N LEU A 299 -18.87 24.13 16.81
CA LEU A 299 -18.79 24.92 18.05
C LEU A 299 -20.12 25.00 18.81
N ASN A 300 -21.24 24.69 18.14
CA ASN A 300 -22.58 24.80 18.74
C ASN A 300 -23.32 23.45 18.60
N SER A 301 -23.88 22.97 19.71
CA SER A 301 -24.70 21.75 19.75
C SER A 301 -25.94 21.81 18.85
N ALA A 302 -26.47 22.99 18.56
CA ALA A 302 -27.64 23.14 17.70
C ALA A 302 -27.33 22.86 16.21
N THR A 303 -26.08 22.97 15.79
CA THR A 303 -25.61 22.65 14.43
C THR A 303 -25.07 21.23 14.29
N ALA A 304 -24.85 20.55 15.44
CA ALA A 304 -24.31 19.20 15.47
C ALA A 304 -25.41 18.17 15.18
N THR A 305 -25.73 18.00 13.90
CA THR A 305 -26.75 17.04 13.44
C THR A 305 -26.08 15.89 12.71
N GLY A 306 -26.23 14.67 13.18
CA GLY A 306 -25.65 13.46 12.59
C GLY A 306 -26.13 12.19 13.23
N ASP A 307 -25.85 11.05 12.61
CA ASP A 307 -26.17 9.73 13.19
C ASP A 307 -25.33 9.48 14.44
N CYS A 308 -24.04 9.84 14.36
CA CYS A 308 -23.08 9.76 15.45
C CYS A 308 -22.80 11.16 15.98
N VAL A 309 -22.83 11.33 17.30
CA VAL A 309 -22.57 12.60 18.00
C VAL A 309 -21.79 12.30 19.27
N ILE A 310 -20.65 12.95 19.45
CA ILE A 310 -19.91 12.99 20.73
C ILE A 310 -19.43 14.41 20.98
N SER A 311 -19.21 14.75 22.26
CA SER A 311 -18.65 16.04 22.64
C SER A 311 -17.24 15.93 23.22
N GLY A 312 -16.50 17.04 23.22
CA GLY A 312 -15.17 17.05 23.80
C GLY A 312 -14.58 18.43 23.93
N ILE A 313 -13.34 18.46 24.41
CA ILE A 313 -12.57 19.70 24.60
C ILE A 313 -11.36 19.65 23.66
N VAL A 314 -11.15 20.69 22.87
CA VAL A 314 -9.98 20.83 21.99
C VAL A 314 -8.71 20.94 22.84
N THR A 315 -7.80 19.99 22.68
CA THR A 315 -6.51 19.97 23.40
C THR A 315 -5.37 20.53 22.54
N GLU A 316 -5.42 20.34 21.23
CA GLU A 316 -4.39 20.78 20.29
C GLU A 316 -5.01 21.24 18.97
N VAL A 317 -4.39 22.24 18.33
CA VAL A 317 -4.74 22.76 16.99
C VAL A 317 -3.46 22.93 16.18
N VAL A 318 -3.38 22.24 15.03
CA VAL A 318 -2.21 22.29 14.14
C VAL A 318 -2.64 22.74 12.75
N TYR A 319 -2.16 23.90 12.33
CA TYR A 319 -2.48 24.50 11.04
C TYR A 319 -1.48 24.06 9.96
N HIS A 320 -1.95 23.43 8.88
CA HIS A 320 -1.15 22.93 7.76
C HIS A 320 -1.33 23.73 6.45
N GLY A 321 -1.90 24.92 6.51
CA GLY A 321 -2.20 25.76 5.34
C GLY A 321 -3.51 25.35 4.66
N THR A 322 -3.55 24.25 3.98
CA THR A 322 -4.77 23.73 3.29
C THR A 322 -5.76 23.05 4.23
N SER A 323 -5.32 22.68 5.43
CA SER A 323 -6.13 21.99 6.44
C SER A 323 -5.70 22.36 7.84
N THR A 324 -6.56 22.10 8.80
CA THR A 324 -6.29 22.21 10.24
C THR A 324 -6.60 20.88 10.89
N ASN A 325 -5.66 20.36 11.70
CA ASN A 325 -5.87 19.17 12.50
C ASN A 325 -6.21 19.62 13.93
N TYR A 326 -7.31 19.07 14.46
CA TYR A 326 -7.70 19.24 15.86
C TYR A 326 -7.50 17.93 16.59
N THR A 327 -6.99 17.99 17.82
CA THR A 327 -7.04 16.88 18.77
C THR A 327 -8.05 17.23 19.84
N VAL A 328 -9.05 16.36 20.01
CA VAL A 328 -10.17 16.58 20.93
C VAL A 328 -10.22 15.45 21.96
N LYS A 329 -10.23 15.82 23.24
CA LYS A 329 -10.42 14.87 24.34
C LYS A 329 -11.91 14.64 24.52
N THR A 330 -12.36 13.40 24.37
CA THR A 330 -13.77 12.99 24.51
C THR A 330 -13.92 11.90 25.58
N ALA A 331 -15.14 11.52 25.91
CA ALA A 331 -15.41 10.36 26.75
C ALA A 331 -15.10 9.03 26.04
N ALA A 332 -15.26 9.00 24.71
CA ALA A 332 -15.02 7.80 23.88
C ALA A 332 -13.53 7.49 23.67
N CYS A 333 -12.70 8.55 23.57
CA CYS A 333 -11.27 8.42 23.32
C CYS A 333 -10.54 9.68 23.79
N PRO A 334 -9.36 9.57 24.43
CA PRO A 334 -8.60 10.73 24.93
C PRO A 334 -8.08 11.65 23.83
N ASP A 335 -7.84 11.12 22.61
CA ASP A 335 -7.20 11.83 21.50
C ASP A 335 -7.94 11.54 20.19
N VAL A 336 -9.13 12.12 20.02
CA VAL A 336 -9.86 12.09 18.74
C VAL A 336 -9.26 13.14 17.82
N VAL A 337 -8.72 12.71 16.69
CA VAL A 337 -8.14 13.59 15.66
C VAL A 337 -9.21 13.91 14.62
N ILE A 338 -9.35 15.19 14.28
CA ILE A 338 -10.21 15.69 13.21
C ILE A 338 -9.35 16.38 12.18
N PHE A 339 -9.62 16.10 10.92
CA PHE A 339 -8.97 16.74 9.78
C PHE A 339 -9.99 17.63 9.08
N ASP A 340 -9.88 18.95 9.30
CA ASP A 340 -10.75 19.94 8.69
C ASP A 340 -10.04 20.64 7.53
N GLN A 341 -10.72 20.69 6.37
CA GLN A 341 -10.20 21.39 5.21
C GLN A 341 -10.48 22.89 5.32
N ASN A 342 -9.44 23.74 5.28
CA ASN A 342 -9.56 25.19 5.38
C ASN A 342 -10.27 25.79 4.15
N ALA A 343 -11.58 25.55 4.05
CA ALA A 343 -12.44 26.05 2.96
C ALA A 343 -13.11 27.40 3.31
N SER A 344 -13.18 27.75 4.61
CA SER A 344 -13.86 28.95 5.13
C SER A 344 -12.84 29.97 5.66
N SER A 345 -13.32 31.22 5.91
CA SER A 345 -12.51 32.26 6.54
C SER A 345 -12.15 31.90 8.00
N ALA A 346 -11.00 32.36 8.47
CA ALA A 346 -10.42 32.03 9.79
C ALA A 346 -11.26 32.43 11.03
N GLU A 347 -12.43 33.01 10.83
CA GLU A 347 -13.27 33.53 11.93
C GLU A 347 -14.08 32.45 12.67
N ASP A 348 -14.21 31.23 12.09
CA ASP A 348 -15.01 30.14 12.65
C ASP A 348 -14.17 28.92 13.14
N LEU A 349 -12.87 29.13 13.37
CA LEU A 349 -11.98 28.06 13.81
C LEU A 349 -12.06 27.85 15.32
N ALA A 350 -12.21 26.59 15.75
CA ALA A 350 -12.13 26.22 17.16
C ALA A 350 -10.72 26.47 17.71
N GLY A 351 -10.64 27.00 18.92
CA GLY A 351 -9.40 27.21 19.67
C GLY A 351 -9.15 26.12 20.72
N ARG A 352 -7.92 26.08 21.21
CA ARG A 352 -7.57 25.20 22.32
C ARG A 352 -8.40 25.58 23.58
N GLY A 353 -9.03 24.61 24.20
CA GLY A 353 -9.90 24.76 25.37
C GLY A 353 -11.38 24.91 25.04
N ASP A 354 -11.73 25.07 23.77
CA ASP A 354 -13.12 25.16 23.35
C ASP A 354 -13.83 23.82 23.50
N THR A 355 -15.11 23.87 23.90
CA THR A 355 -15.98 22.73 23.85
C THR A 355 -16.56 22.59 22.45
N VAL A 356 -16.43 21.41 21.88
CA VAL A 356 -16.85 21.12 20.50
C VAL A 356 -17.72 19.86 20.45
N PHE A 357 -18.54 19.79 19.39
CA PHE A 357 -19.37 18.64 19.08
C PHE A 357 -18.87 18.03 17.78
N LEU A 358 -18.64 16.72 17.80
CA LEU A 358 -18.12 15.95 16.67
C LEU A 358 -19.25 15.10 16.12
N THR A 359 -19.48 15.17 14.81
CA THR A 359 -20.53 14.42 14.14
C THR A 359 -20.04 13.71 12.90
N TRP A 360 -20.62 12.55 12.60
CA TRP A 360 -20.40 11.83 11.35
C TRP A 360 -21.55 10.88 11.03
N SER A 361 -21.61 10.41 9.80
CA SER A 361 -22.56 9.36 9.40
C SER A 361 -22.11 8.00 9.91
N SER A 362 -23.06 7.19 10.39
CA SER A 362 -22.85 5.82 10.85
C SER A 362 -22.13 4.92 9.81
N GLN A 363 -22.28 5.22 8.52
CA GLN A 363 -21.57 4.51 7.44
C GLN A 363 -20.04 4.66 7.51
N HIS A 364 -19.54 5.67 8.21
CA HIS A 364 -18.11 5.92 8.42
C HIS A 364 -17.57 5.30 9.71
N SER A 365 -18.41 4.68 10.50
CA SER A 365 -18.06 3.91 11.68
C SER A 365 -17.77 2.47 11.26
N TYR A 366 -16.50 2.06 11.23
CA TYR A 366 -16.13 0.72 10.83
C TYR A 366 -15.70 -0.11 12.04
N PRO A 367 -16.49 -1.13 12.47
CA PRO A 367 -16.14 -2.00 13.57
C PRO A 367 -14.97 -2.91 13.20
N ILE A 368 -14.01 -3.06 14.12
CA ILE A 368 -12.79 -3.84 13.92
C ILE A 368 -12.96 -5.21 14.58
N GLY A 369 -12.67 -6.26 13.82
CA GLY A 369 -12.61 -7.64 14.35
C GLY A 369 -13.96 -8.27 14.66
N VAL A 370 -15.05 -7.72 14.14
CA VAL A 370 -16.43 -8.22 14.33
C VAL A 370 -17.07 -8.63 13.02
#